data_b74172c0dbdc2c6a9f4cba58ca4f63c7
#
_entry.id   b74172c0dbdc2c6a9f4cba58ca4f63c7
#
_cell.length_a   1.000
_cell.length_b   1.000
_cell.length_c   1.000
_cell.angle_alpha   90.00
_cell.angle_beta   90.00
_cell.angle_gamma   90.00
#
_symmetry.space_group_name_H-M   'P 1'
#
loop_
_entity.id
_entity.type
_entity.pdbx_description
1 polymer ?
#
loop_
_entity_poly.entity_id
_entity_poly.type
_entity_poly.pdbx_seq_one_letter_code
_entity_poly.pdbx_strand_id
1 'polypeptide(L)'
;IEVDPNRVTQVKNDDTDGYRSVQVTIGQRRQSLVNKPVAGHYAKAGVEAGEGLWEIRLPLGVAEELEAGAELKVGMFEAGELVDVTGTSKGKGFAGAVKRHNFRMQDATHGNSLSHRAPGSIGQCQTPGRVFKGKKMAGHMGDERVTTQNLEVVRVDAERNLLLIK
;
A
#
# COMPACT_ATOMS: atom_id res chain seq x y z
N ILE A 1 14.39 -4.71 -0.07
CA ILE A 1 13.27 -4.81 0.89
C ILE A 1 13.58 -5.96 1.85
N GLU A 2 13.41 -5.75 3.14
CA GLU A 2 13.42 -6.79 4.17
C GLU A 2 12.02 -7.41 4.23
N VAL A 3 11.96 -8.75 4.20
CA VAL A 3 10.69 -9.51 4.09
C VAL A 3 10.62 -10.48 5.27
N ASP A 4 9.96 -10.05 6.34
CA ASP A 4 9.73 -10.94 7.48
C ASP A 4 8.79 -12.09 7.11
N PRO A 5 8.96 -13.29 7.68
CA PRO A 5 8.08 -14.42 7.45
C PRO A 5 6.62 -14.07 7.80
N ASN A 6 5.71 -14.32 6.86
CA ASN A 6 4.29 -14.18 7.10
C ASN A 6 3.69 -15.53 7.55
N ARG A 7 2.77 -15.50 8.50
CA ARG A 7 2.08 -16.69 9.01
C ARG A 7 0.62 -16.66 8.56
N VAL A 8 0.16 -17.77 8.00
CA VAL A 8 -1.24 -17.92 7.58
C VAL A 8 -2.13 -18.08 8.79
N THR A 9 -3.12 -17.22 8.95
CA THR A 9 -4.08 -17.26 10.06
C THR A 9 -5.42 -17.91 9.67
N GLN A 10 -5.80 -17.77 8.41
CA GLN A 10 -7.05 -18.37 7.90
C GLN A 10 -6.97 -18.54 6.39
N VAL A 11 -7.52 -19.63 5.89
CA VAL A 11 -7.80 -19.84 4.47
C VAL A 11 -9.31 -19.79 4.30
N LYS A 12 -9.82 -18.99 3.37
CA LYS A 12 -11.23 -18.82 3.05
C LYS A 12 -11.56 -19.46 1.72
N ASN A 13 -12.71 -20.12 1.67
CA ASN A 13 -13.20 -20.88 0.53
C ASN A 13 -14.55 -20.35 0.05
N ASP A 14 -14.86 -20.59 -1.24
CA ASP A 14 -16.11 -20.16 -1.85
C ASP A 14 -17.36 -20.71 -1.14
N ASP A 15 -17.28 -21.95 -0.64
CA ASP A 15 -18.42 -22.64 -0.03
C ASP A 15 -18.84 -22.04 1.32
N THR A 16 -17.88 -21.59 2.12
CA THR A 16 -18.11 -21.09 3.48
C THR A 16 -18.13 -19.57 3.56
N ASP A 17 -17.30 -18.91 2.78
CA ASP A 17 -17.04 -17.47 2.88
C ASP A 17 -17.52 -16.68 1.65
N GLY A 18 -17.90 -17.39 0.57
CA GLY A 18 -18.37 -16.78 -0.68
C GLY A 18 -17.26 -16.21 -1.57
N TYR A 19 -16.00 -16.40 -1.19
CA TYR A 19 -14.81 -16.03 -1.97
C TYR A 19 -13.56 -16.72 -1.41
N ARG A 20 -12.52 -16.78 -2.26
CA ARG A 20 -11.25 -17.43 -1.91
C ARG A 20 -10.22 -16.39 -1.51
N SER A 21 -9.60 -16.60 -0.36
CA SER A 21 -8.52 -15.75 0.12
C SER A 21 -7.65 -16.42 1.17
N VAL A 22 -6.44 -15.92 1.32
CA VAL A 22 -5.53 -16.29 2.41
C VAL A 22 -5.35 -15.07 3.30
N GLN A 23 -5.61 -15.24 4.59
CA GLN A 23 -5.35 -14.22 5.59
C GLN A 23 -4.01 -14.49 6.24
N VAL A 24 -3.17 -13.48 6.32
CA VAL A 24 -1.80 -13.55 6.85
C VAL A 24 -1.56 -12.52 7.94
N THR A 25 -0.58 -12.82 8.78
CA THR A 25 -0.07 -11.91 9.80
C THR A 25 1.45 -11.85 9.77
N ILE A 26 2.02 -10.75 10.22
CA ILE A 26 3.47 -10.49 10.27
C ILE A 26 3.85 -9.93 11.65
N GLY A 27 5.09 -10.13 12.03
CA GLY A 27 5.66 -9.58 13.26
C GLY A 27 5.08 -10.18 14.54
N GLN A 28 5.31 -9.52 15.66
CA GLN A 28 4.79 -9.92 16.96
C GLN A 28 4.18 -8.74 17.70
N ARG A 29 3.03 -8.94 18.29
CA ARG A 29 2.35 -7.95 19.13
C ARG A 29 2.27 -8.43 20.57
N ARG A 30 2.57 -7.53 21.53
CA ARG A 30 2.44 -7.87 22.96
C ARG A 30 1.02 -8.30 23.28
N GLN A 31 0.88 -9.42 24.00
CA GLN A 31 -0.45 -9.99 24.35
C GLN A 31 -1.36 -9.01 25.07
N SER A 32 -0.80 -8.12 25.91
CA SER A 32 -1.58 -7.08 26.61
C SER A 32 -2.28 -6.07 25.69
N LEU A 33 -1.85 -5.97 24.42
CA LEU A 33 -2.44 -5.09 23.39
C LEU A 33 -3.40 -5.82 22.45
N VAL A 34 -3.59 -7.14 22.66
CA VAL A 34 -4.47 -7.97 21.85
C VAL A 34 -5.78 -8.16 22.60
N ASN A 35 -6.90 -7.78 21.99
CA ASN A 35 -8.21 -7.99 22.59
C ASN A 35 -8.63 -9.47 22.50
N LYS A 36 -9.54 -9.91 23.37
CA LYS A 36 -9.97 -11.31 23.48
C LYS A 36 -10.48 -11.92 22.15
N PRO A 37 -11.33 -11.26 21.34
CA PRO A 37 -11.78 -11.82 20.05
C PRO A 37 -10.63 -12.11 19.09
N VAL A 38 -9.69 -11.19 18.98
CA VAL A 38 -8.51 -11.33 18.09
C VAL A 38 -7.55 -12.40 18.63
N ALA A 39 -7.35 -12.47 19.95
CA ALA A 39 -6.57 -13.54 20.58
C ALA A 39 -7.16 -14.94 20.28
N GLY A 40 -8.50 -15.07 20.34
CA GLY A 40 -9.17 -16.31 19.98
C GLY A 40 -9.01 -16.68 18.50
N HIS A 41 -8.98 -15.69 17.61
CA HIS A 41 -8.72 -15.89 16.18
C HIS A 41 -7.33 -16.45 15.92
N TYR A 42 -6.28 -15.85 16.52
CA TYR A 42 -4.91 -16.35 16.43
C TYR A 42 -4.75 -17.74 17.05
N ALA A 43 -5.38 -17.97 18.21
CA ALA A 43 -5.35 -19.26 18.89
C ALA A 43 -5.96 -20.38 18.03
N LYS A 44 -7.04 -20.11 17.29
CA LYS A 44 -7.65 -21.07 16.35
C LYS A 44 -6.68 -21.49 15.24
N ALA A 45 -5.84 -20.59 14.78
CA ALA A 45 -4.83 -20.85 13.76
C ALA A 45 -3.52 -21.44 14.34
N GLY A 46 -3.36 -21.47 15.66
CA GLY A 46 -2.13 -21.93 16.32
C GLY A 46 -0.93 -21.00 16.14
N VAL A 47 -1.17 -19.73 15.81
CA VAL A 47 -0.10 -18.73 15.54
C VAL A 47 -0.08 -17.64 16.60
N GLU A 48 1.10 -17.05 16.82
CA GLU A 48 1.25 -15.90 17.69
C GLU A 48 0.62 -14.64 17.07
N ALA A 49 0.11 -13.76 17.94
CA ALA A 49 -0.49 -12.50 17.50
C ALA A 49 0.55 -11.58 16.84
N GLY A 50 0.29 -11.20 15.60
CA GLY A 50 1.10 -10.27 14.84
C GLY A 50 0.62 -8.82 14.93
N GLU A 51 1.28 -7.93 14.19
CA GLU A 51 0.98 -6.49 14.14
C GLU A 51 -0.38 -6.19 13.53
N GLY A 52 -0.84 -7.02 12.61
CA GLY A 52 -2.13 -6.88 11.93
C GLY A 52 -2.52 -8.13 11.17
N LEU A 53 -3.70 -8.08 10.56
CA LEU A 53 -4.24 -9.13 9.70
C LEU A 53 -4.47 -8.54 8.31
N TRP A 54 -3.93 -9.19 7.29
CA TRP A 54 -4.11 -8.81 5.89
C TRP A 54 -4.67 -9.97 5.11
N GLU A 55 -5.53 -9.67 4.18
CA GLU A 55 -6.19 -10.68 3.36
C GLU A 55 -5.80 -10.50 1.90
N ILE A 56 -5.37 -11.59 1.28
CA ILE A 56 -4.95 -11.66 -0.11
C ILE A 56 -5.96 -12.52 -0.85
N ARG A 57 -6.72 -11.92 -1.77
CA ARG A 57 -7.65 -12.66 -2.61
C ARG A 57 -6.90 -13.48 -3.64
N LEU A 58 -7.32 -14.72 -3.82
CA LEU A 58 -6.73 -15.63 -4.80
C LEU A 58 -7.56 -15.64 -6.08
N PRO A 59 -6.91 -15.61 -7.27
CA PRO A 59 -7.59 -15.77 -8.54
C PRO A 59 -8.24 -17.16 -8.65
N LEU A 60 -9.26 -17.27 -9.48
CA LEU A 60 -9.89 -18.55 -9.81
C LEU A 60 -8.86 -19.48 -10.43
N GLY A 61 -8.79 -20.74 -9.94
CA GLY A 61 -7.94 -21.80 -10.49
C GLY A 61 -6.56 -21.92 -9.84
N VAL A 62 -6.19 -21.07 -8.90
CA VAL A 62 -5.00 -21.29 -8.08
C VAL A 62 -5.33 -22.37 -7.04
N ALA A 63 -4.62 -23.51 -7.13
CA ALA A 63 -4.74 -24.56 -6.13
C ALA A 63 -4.12 -24.10 -4.81
N GLU A 64 -4.86 -24.25 -3.74
CA GLU A 64 -4.39 -23.85 -2.41
C GLU A 64 -3.93 -25.08 -1.64
N GLU A 65 -2.63 -25.19 -1.51
CA GLU A 65 -2.01 -26.14 -0.57
C GLU A 65 -1.65 -25.45 0.77
N LEU A 66 -2.17 -24.22 0.97
CA LEU A 66 -1.86 -23.44 2.18
C LEU A 66 -2.82 -23.80 3.30
N GLU A 67 -2.24 -24.19 4.42
CA GLU A 67 -2.99 -24.45 5.67
C GLU A 67 -2.79 -23.33 6.69
N ALA A 68 -3.72 -23.18 7.62
CA ALA A 68 -3.57 -22.30 8.76
C ALA A 68 -2.32 -22.70 9.57
N GLY A 69 -1.48 -21.73 9.93
CA GLY A 69 -0.18 -21.97 10.61
C GLY A 69 1.01 -22.10 9.66
N ALA A 70 0.81 -22.21 8.35
CA ALA A 70 1.90 -22.22 7.38
C ALA A 70 2.67 -20.89 7.37
N GLU A 71 3.98 -20.95 7.10
CA GLU A 71 4.84 -19.77 6.96
C GLU A 71 5.15 -19.49 5.49
N LEU A 72 4.92 -18.25 5.07
CA LEU A 72 5.30 -17.72 3.76
C LEU A 72 6.62 -16.96 3.91
N LYS A 73 7.67 -17.46 3.27
CA LYS A 73 9.04 -16.91 3.34
C LYS A 73 9.45 -16.27 2.02
N VAL A 74 10.50 -15.46 2.06
CA VAL A 74 11.05 -14.77 0.88
C VAL A 74 11.43 -15.74 -0.26
N GLY A 75 11.73 -17.00 0.06
CA GLY A 75 12.07 -18.03 -0.93
C GLY A 75 10.95 -18.43 -1.90
N MET A 76 9.73 -17.89 -1.73
CA MET A 76 8.65 -18.07 -2.69
C MET A 76 8.82 -17.21 -3.97
N PHE A 77 9.68 -16.21 -3.95
CA PHE A 77 9.95 -15.33 -5.08
C PHE A 77 11.15 -15.86 -5.89
N GLU A 78 11.13 -15.65 -7.20
CA GLU A 78 12.21 -16.02 -8.11
C GLU A 78 12.87 -14.78 -8.73
N ALA A 79 14.16 -14.89 -9.06
CA ALA A 79 14.86 -13.82 -9.77
C ALA A 79 14.29 -13.66 -11.20
N GLY A 80 14.01 -12.43 -11.62
CA GLY A 80 13.37 -12.09 -12.89
C GLY A 80 11.84 -12.02 -12.83
N GLU A 81 11.23 -12.36 -11.69
CA GLU A 81 9.78 -12.20 -11.48
C GLU A 81 9.41 -10.73 -11.39
N LEU A 82 8.19 -10.36 -11.86
CA LEU A 82 7.64 -9.02 -11.75
C LEU A 82 6.70 -8.95 -10.55
N VAL A 83 6.95 -8.00 -9.67
CA VAL A 83 6.17 -7.81 -8.44
C VAL A 83 5.62 -6.40 -8.31
N ASP A 84 4.51 -6.28 -7.63
CA ASP A 84 3.90 -5.00 -7.26
C ASP A 84 4.26 -4.69 -5.80
N VAL A 85 4.84 -3.51 -5.58
CA VAL A 85 5.24 -3.08 -4.24
C VAL A 85 4.32 -1.96 -3.76
N THR A 86 3.63 -2.22 -2.66
CA THR A 86 2.74 -1.25 -2.01
C THR A 86 3.35 -0.79 -0.69
N GLY A 87 3.41 0.52 -0.49
CA GLY A 87 3.92 1.11 0.73
C GLY A 87 3.33 2.50 1.00
N THR A 88 3.72 3.09 2.11
CA THR A 88 3.38 4.47 2.44
C THR A 88 4.47 5.39 1.94
N SER A 89 4.11 6.34 1.07
CA SER A 89 5.05 7.31 0.51
C SER A 89 5.55 8.28 1.58
N LYS A 90 6.78 8.82 1.38
CA LYS A 90 7.32 9.83 2.30
C LYS A 90 6.43 11.07 2.32
N GLY A 91 6.02 11.51 3.50
CA GLY A 91 5.26 12.73 3.69
C GLY A 91 6.06 13.97 3.23
N LYS A 92 5.38 14.87 2.51
CA LYS A 92 5.94 16.13 2.00
C LYS A 92 5.21 17.36 2.58
N GLY A 93 4.31 17.12 3.54
CA GLY A 93 3.51 18.15 4.18
C GLY A 93 2.54 18.84 3.21
N PHE A 94 2.19 20.09 3.51
CA PHE A 94 1.37 20.91 2.63
C PHE A 94 2.20 21.38 1.42
N ALA A 95 1.77 21.06 0.22
CA ALA A 95 2.46 21.41 -1.02
C ALA A 95 1.59 22.28 -1.94
N GLY A 96 2.21 23.27 -2.57
CA GLY A 96 1.58 24.11 -3.59
C GLY A 96 1.28 23.33 -4.88
N ALA A 97 0.44 23.90 -5.74
CA ALA A 97 0.00 23.27 -7.00
C ALA A 97 1.18 22.96 -7.96
N VAL A 98 2.24 23.75 -7.93
CA VAL A 98 3.44 23.53 -8.74
C VAL A 98 4.13 22.21 -8.33
N LYS A 99 4.34 21.98 -7.03
CA LYS A 99 4.98 20.76 -6.51
C LYS A 99 4.06 19.55 -6.56
N ARG A 100 2.78 19.76 -6.15
CA ARG A 100 1.82 18.65 -5.99
C ARG A 100 1.29 18.11 -7.30
N HIS A 101 1.09 18.97 -8.29
CA HIS A 101 0.43 18.64 -9.56
C HIS A 101 1.23 18.99 -10.79
N ASN A 102 2.51 19.41 -10.63
CA ASN A 102 3.40 19.79 -11.71
C ASN A 102 2.86 20.96 -12.56
N PHE A 103 2.18 21.91 -11.92
CA PHE A 103 1.71 23.10 -12.60
C PHE A 103 2.91 23.95 -13.01
N ARG A 104 2.83 24.55 -14.21
CA ARG A 104 3.82 25.54 -14.65
C ARG A 104 3.70 26.78 -13.76
N MET A 105 4.84 27.27 -13.28
CA MET A 105 4.89 28.58 -12.60
C MET A 105 4.64 29.69 -13.62
N GLN A 106 4.15 30.83 -13.14
CA GLN A 106 4.02 32.03 -13.94
C GLN A 106 5.39 32.73 -14.10
N ASP A 107 5.43 33.76 -14.97
CA ASP A 107 6.68 34.46 -15.26
C ASP A 107 7.28 35.07 -14.00
N ALA A 108 8.63 35.00 -13.90
CA ALA A 108 9.35 35.58 -12.79
C ALA A 108 9.55 37.12 -12.97
N THR A 109 9.48 37.60 -14.22
CA THR A 109 9.68 39.00 -14.64
C THR A 109 8.58 39.43 -15.60
N HIS A 110 8.85 40.38 -16.52
CA HIS A 110 7.89 40.89 -17.51
C HIS A 110 6.63 41.49 -16.91
N GLY A 111 6.77 42.22 -15.80
CA GLY A 111 5.67 42.90 -15.12
C GLY A 111 4.82 42.03 -14.22
N ASN A 112 5.12 40.73 -14.08
CA ASN A 112 4.43 39.88 -13.13
C ASN A 112 4.79 40.21 -11.69
N SER A 113 3.77 40.45 -10.86
CA SER A 113 3.90 40.86 -9.46
C SER A 113 3.13 39.88 -8.58
N LEU A 114 3.76 39.38 -7.50
CA LEU A 114 3.16 38.55 -6.43
C LEU A 114 2.58 37.19 -6.86
N SER A 115 2.42 36.90 -8.15
CA SER A 115 1.71 35.71 -8.67
C SER A 115 2.63 34.68 -9.34
N HIS A 116 3.82 34.45 -8.79
CA HIS A 116 4.83 33.58 -9.44
C HIS A 116 4.49 32.08 -9.36
N ARG A 117 3.93 31.63 -8.23
CA ARG A 117 3.62 30.21 -7.97
C ARG A 117 2.14 29.95 -7.73
N ALA A 118 1.28 30.90 -8.08
CA ALA A 118 -0.17 30.76 -7.96
C ALA A 118 -0.71 29.72 -8.97
N PRO A 119 -1.77 28.96 -8.62
CA PRO A 119 -2.35 27.95 -9.47
C PRO A 119 -3.03 28.48 -10.74
N GLY A 120 -3.35 29.78 -10.79
CA GLY A 120 -4.11 30.42 -11.85
C GLY A 120 -5.62 30.29 -11.63
N SER A 121 -6.39 30.35 -12.71
CA SER A 121 -7.84 30.24 -12.66
C SER A 121 -8.30 28.89 -12.12
N ILE A 122 -9.27 28.92 -11.24
CA ILE A 122 -9.90 27.72 -10.66
C ILE A 122 -11.28 27.38 -11.28
N GLY A 123 -11.78 28.21 -12.15
CA GLY A 123 -13.06 28.01 -12.83
C GLY A 123 -13.52 29.25 -13.57
N GLN A 124 -14.76 29.21 -14.05
CA GLN A 124 -15.43 30.28 -14.75
C GLN A 124 -16.25 31.15 -13.76
N CYS A 125 -16.93 32.17 -14.28
CA CYS A 125 -17.67 33.15 -13.47
C CYS A 125 -19.08 32.63 -13.09
N GLN A 126 -20.13 33.29 -13.54
CA GLN A 126 -21.53 33.00 -13.16
C GLN A 126 -21.98 31.60 -13.55
N THR A 127 -21.59 31.11 -14.70
CA THR A 127 -21.84 29.74 -15.15
C THR A 127 -20.50 29.01 -15.28
N PRO A 128 -20.27 27.94 -14.50
CA PRO A 128 -21.17 27.15 -13.64
C PRO A 128 -21.38 27.70 -12.21
N GLY A 129 -20.77 28.84 -11.81
CA GLY A 129 -20.92 29.45 -10.49
C GLY A 129 -20.30 28.63 -9.33
N ARG A 130 -19.47 27.64 -9.66
CA ARG A 130 -18.81 26.76 -8.67
C ARG A 130 -17.46 26.26 -9.18
N VAL A 131 -16.61 25.77 -8.28
CA VAL A 131 -15.42 25.01 -8.61
C VAL A 131 -15.79 23.53 -8.66
N PHE A 132 -15.44 22.85 -9.76
CA PHE A 132 -15.72 21.43 -9.91
C PHE A 132 -14.96 20.58 -8.89
N LYS A 133 -15.59 19.49 -8.44
CA LYS A 133 -14.92 18.50 -7.58
C LYS A 133 -13.71 17.91 -8.31
N GLY A 134 -12.65 17.58 -7.57
CA GLY A 134 -11.43 17.06 -8.16
C GLY A 134 -10.50 18.10 -8.79
N LYS A 135 -10.81 19.40 -8.70
CA LYS A 135 -9.91 20.48 -9.15
C LYS A 135 -8.58 20.38 -8.41
N LYS A 136 -7.49 20.29 -9.18
CA LYS A 136 -6.12 20.21 -8.65
C LYS A 136 -5.74 21.52 -7.94
N MET A 137 -5.54 21.46 -6.63
CA MET A 137 -5.17 22.58 -5.77
C MET A 137 -4.05 22.20 -4.82
N ALA A 138 -3.52 23.20 -4.10
CA ALA A 138 -2.58 22.96 -3.00
C ALA A 138 -3.21 22.08 -1.92
N GLY A 139 -2.42 21.30 -1.21
CA GLY A 139 -2.87 20.42 -0.15
C GLY A 139 -1.79 19.47 0.33
N HIS A 140 -2.19 18.53 1.18
CA HIS A 140 -1.30 17.49 1.68
C HIS A 140 -0.73 16.66 0.53
N MET A 141 0.55 16.33 0.61
CA MET A 141 1.27 15.51 -0.36
C MET A 141 2.14 14.49 0.35
N GLY A 142 2.15 13.25 -0.16
CA GLY A 142 2.84 12.14 0.48
C GLY A 142 2.09 11.60 1.70
N ASP A 143 2.70 10.69 2.44
CA ASP A 143 2.09 9.96 3.55
C ASP A 143 0.76 9.29 3.13
N GLU A 144 0.77 8.71 1.94
CA GLU A 144 -0.36 8.02 1.33
C GLU A 144 0.09 6.66 0.79
N ARG A 145 -0.84 5.71 0.76
CA ARG A 145 -0.58 4.38 0.18
C ARG A 145 -0.39 4.49 -1.32
N VAL A 146 0.77 4.04 -1.79
CA VAL A 146 1.14 4.04 -3.22
C VAL A 146 1.61 2.64 -3.60
N THR A 147 1.17 2.17 -4.76
CA THR A 147 1.63 0.91 -5.36
C THR A 147 2.46 1.22 -6.60
N THR A 148 3.68 0.70 -6.63
CA THR A 148 4.52 0.70 -7.83
C THR A 148 4.45 -0.68 -8.44
N GLN A 149 4.00 -0.76 -9.68
CA GLN A 149 3.75 -2.01 -10.38
C GLN A 149 4.92 -2.45 -11.26
N ASN A 150 4.98 -3.76 -11.54
CA ASN A 150 5.93 -4.37 -12.48
C ASN A 150 7.40 -4.10 -12.16
N LEU A 151 7.79 -4.19 -10.90
CA LEU A 151 9.19 -4.12 -10.49
C LEU A 151 9.84 -5.49 -10.62
N GLU A 152 11.02 -5.55 -11.23
CA GLU A 152 11.78 -6.78 -11.44
C GLU A 152 12.52 -7.18 -10.16
N VAL A 153 12.36 -8.44 -9.73
CA VAL A 153 13.14 -9.05 -8.66
C VAL A 153 14.52 -9.39 -9.22
N VAL A 154 15.54 -8.71 -8.75
CA VAL A 154 16.93 -8.92 -9.22
C VAL A 154 17.58 -10.10 -8.50
N ARG A 155 17.35 -10.21 -7.21
CA ARG A 155 17.96 -11.26 -6.36
C ARG A 155 17.12 -11.50 -5.12
N VAL A 156 17.03 -12.77 -4.74
CA VAL A 156 16.43 -13.23 -3.47
C VAL A 156 17.56 -13.71 -2.55
N ASP A 157 17.61 -13.19 -1.32
CA ASP A 157 18.54 -13.61 -0.27
C ASP A 157 17.74 -14.23 0.87
N ALA A 158 17.64 -15.55 0.86
CA ALA A 158 16.85 -16.30 1.83
C ALA A 158 17.46 -16.31 3.24
N GLU A 159 18.79 -16.15 3.37
CA GLU A 159 19.48 -16.15 4.68
C GLU A 159 19.18 -14.88 5.45
N ARG A 160 19.06 -13.74 4.75
CA ARG A 160 18.82 -12.41 5.33
C ARG A 160 17.37 -11.96 5.21
N ASN A 161 16.49 -12.78 4.64
CA ASN A 161 15.12 -12.39 4.31
C ASN A 161 15.03 -11.09 3.49
N LEU A 162 15.90 -10.95 2.48
CA LEU A 162 15.99 -9.76 1.65
C LEU A 162 15.54 -10.04 0.22
N LEU A 163 14.72 -9.13 -0.31
CA LEU A 163 14.33 -9.07 -1.71
C LEU A 163 14.93 -7.81 -2.35
N LEU A 164 15.80 -8.00 -3.34
CA LEU A 164 16.39 -6.91 -4.11
C LEU A 164 15.53 -6.68 -5.35
N ILE A 165 14.98 -5.48 -5.45
CA ILE A 165 14.05 -5.06 -6.52
C ILE A 165 14.66 -3.88 -7.25
N LYS A 166 14.47 -3.84 -8.56
CA LYS A 166 14.98 -2.77 -9.45
C LYS A 166 13.95 -1.68 -9.65
#